data_715bdf6b9feb43f0ce94c73cd9badcb3
#
_entry.id   715bdf6b9feb43f0ce94c73cd9badcb3
#
_cell.length_a   1.000
_cell.length_b   1.000
_cell.length_c   1.000
_cell.angle_alpha   90.00
_cell.angle_beta   90.00
_cell.angle_gamma   90.00
#
_symmetry.space_group_name_H-M   'P 1'
#
loop_
_entity.id
_entity.type
_entity.pdbx_description
1 polymer ?
#
loop_
_entity_poly.entity_id
_entity_poly.type
_entity_poly.pdbx_seq_one_letter_code
_entity_poly.pdbx_strand_id
1 'polypeptide(L)'
;MKPVILVVDDDRAMGELLSDVLGAHAFEVLVSQTGNDALATVAQRADIALVLLDMILPDTYGLQVLQQLQRTRPELPVVMLSGLGSESDVVLGLEMGADDYIAKPFSSRVVVARVKAVLRRSGALAGEASGAGAGLTFNGWRLDTTRCELYNPQQQAIPLTQGEYGLLLALAQNARRVLNREQLLALTHNESTEVFDRTIDVLIMRLRRKIELNPHQPTLIKTLRGLGYVFSADVTHSEKAA
;
A
#
# COMPACT_ATOMS: atom_id res chain seq x y z
N MET A 1 5.96 20.51 4.95
CA MET A 1 4.93 20.78 3.91
C MET A 1 3.75 19.88 4.19
N LYS A 2 2.53 20.28 3.84
CA LYS A 2 1.36 19.41 3.94
C LYS A 2 1.46 18.35 2.83
N PRO A 3 1.20 17.07 3.11
CA PRO A 3 1.12 16.06 2.05
C PRO A 3 0.01 16.38 1.06
N VAL A 4 0.28 16.24 -0.23
CA VAL A 4 -0.67 16.49 -1.31
C VAL A 4 -1.41 15.21 -1.65
N ILE A 5 -2.74 15.23 -1.59
CA ILE A 5 -3.63 14.12 -1.95
C ILE A 5 -4.33 14.47 -3.26
N LEU A 6 -4.22 13.60 -4.25
CA LEU A 6 -5.02 13.71 -5.48
C LEU A 6 -6.29 12.86 -5.33
N VAL A 7 -7.44 13.50 -5.40
CA VAL A 7 -8.76 12.85 -5.45
C VAL A 7 -9.18 12.78 -6.91
N VAL A 8 -9.52 11.60 -7.38
CA VAL A 8 -9.97 11.33 -8.75
C VAL A 8 -11.36 10.71 -8.67
N ASP A 9 -12.38 11.52 -8.93
CA ASP A 9 -13.77 11.14 -8.83
C ASP A 9 -14.58 12.10 -9.74
N ASP A 10 -15.46 11.58 -10.58
CA ASP A 10 -16.28 12.39 -11.48
C ASP A 10 -17.44 13.10 -10.75
N ASP A 11 -17.82 12.59 -9.58
CA ASP A 11 -18.77 13.26 -8.71
C ASP A 11 -18.14 14.48 -8.02
N ARG A 12 -18.52 15.67 -8.52
CA ARG A 12 -18.05 16.94 -7.97
C ARG A 12 -18.36 17.10 -6.47
N ALA A 13 -19.52 16.65 -6.02
CA ALA A 13 -19.90 16.76 -4.61
C ALA A 13 -19.02 15.86 -3.74
N MET A 14 -18.63 14.68 -4.24
CA MET A 14 -17.67 13.80 -3.58
C MET A 14 -16.28 14.43 -3.51
N GLY A 15 -15.81 15.03 -4.59
CA GLY A 15 -14.54 15.77 -4.62
C GLY A 15 -14.50 16.92 -3.61
N GLU A 16 -15.56 17.72 -3.54
CA GLU A 16 -15.70 18.82 -2.57
C GLU A 16 -15.72 18.30 -1.12
N LEU A 17 -16.52 17.25 -0.84
CA LEU A 17 -16.58 16.60 0.48
C LEU A 17 -15.20 16.09 0.92
N LEU A 18 -14.49 15.38 0.06
CA LEU A 18 -13.17 14.85 0.38
C LEU A 18 -12.13 15.96 0.55
N SER A 19 -12.23 17.05 -0.21
CA SER A 19 -11.37 18.23 -0.06
C SER A 19 -11.55 18.87 1.31
N ASP A 20 -12.78 19.07 1.76
CA ASP A 20 -13.08 19.66 3.06
C ASP A 20 -12.60 18.76 4.20
N VAL A 21 -12.92 17.47 4.11
CA VAL A 21 -12.57 16.47 5.13
C VAL A 21 -11.05 16.32 5.28
N LEU A 22 -10.32 16.15 4.17
CA LEU A 22 -8.88 15.98 4.19
C LEU A 22 -8.16 17.29 4.51
N GLY A 23 -8.68 18.42 4.00
CA GLY A 23 -8.18 19.77 4.31
C GLY A 23 -8.21 20.08 5.80
N ALA A 24 -9.29 19.67 6.51
CA ALA A 24 -9.40 19.80 7.96
C ALA A 24 -8.35 18.96 8.73
N HIS A 25 -7.74 17.97 8.08
CA HIS A 25 -6.72 17.09 8.65
C HIS A 25 -5.30 17.42 8.15
N ALA A 26 -5.06 18.67 7.76
CA ALA A 26 -3.76 19.22 7.32
C ALA A 26 -3.19 18.59 6.04
N PHE A 27 -4.03 18.08 5.14
CA PHE A 27 -3.66 17.70 3.79
C PHE A 27 -3.93 18.84 2.81
N GLU A 28 -3.16 18.92 1.72
CA GLU A 28 -3.49 19.68 0.52
C GLU A 28 -4.21 18.72 -0.42
N VAL A 29 -5.30 19.18 -1.04
CA VAL A 29 -6.13 18.32 -1.90
C VAL A 29 -6.21 18.91 -3.30
N LEU A 30 -5.92 18.07 -4.28
CA LEU A 30 -6.18 18.32 -5.69
C LEU A 30 -7.33 17.42 -6.12
N VAL A 31 -8.16 17.88 -7.03
CA VAL A 31 -9.29 17.10 -7.56
C VAL A 31 -9.19 17.03 -9.07
N SER A 32 -9.29 15.82 -9.61
CA SER A 32 -9.42 15.52 -11.02
C SER A 32 -10.72 14.77 -11.26
N GLN A 33 -11.48 15.13 -12.30
CA GLN A 33 -12.76 14.51 -12.62
C GLN A 33 -12.64 13.42 -13.69
N THR A 34 -11.45 13.22 -14.24
CA THR A 34 -11.19 12.23 -15.29
C THR A 34 -9.86 11.50 -15.03
N GLY A 35 -9.74 10.29 -15.55
CA GLY A 35 -8.51 9.52 -15.45
C GLY A 35 -7.35 10.14 -16.22
N ASN A 36 -7.62 10.69 -17.40
CA ASN A 36 -6.58 11.34 -18.21
C ASN A 36 -6.03 12.60 -17.53
N ASP A 37 -6.90 13.42 -16.91
CA ASP A 37 -6.48 14.60 -16.16
C ASP A 37 -5.66 14.19 -14.93
N ALA A 38 -6.06 13.13 -14.22
CA ALA A 38 -5.32 12.59 -13.09
C ALA A 38 -3.91 12.14 -13.48
N LEU A 39 -3.76 11.41 -14.58
CA LEU A 39 -2.47 10.99 -15.09
C LEU A 39 -1.58 12.16 -15.50
N ALA A 40 -2.14 13.17 -16.16
CA ALA A 40 -1.43 14.39 -16.52
C ALA A 40 -0.98 15.16 -15.27
N THR A 41 -1.85 15.28 -14.27
CA THR A 41 -1.55 15.93 -12.98
C THR A 41 -0.40 15.21 -12.26
N VAL A 42 -0.44 13.89 -12.18
CA VAL A 42 0.64 13.09 -11.56
C VAL A 42 1.97 13.23 -12.30
N ALA A 43 1.94 13.32 -13.63
CA ALA A 43 3.15 13.51 -14.43
C ALA A 43 3.80 14.91 -14.22
N GLN A 44 2.99 15.93 -13.91
CA GLN A 44 3.45 17.31 -13.70
C GLN A 44 3.82 17.61 -12.23
N ARG A 45 3.26 16.87 -11.27
CA ARG A 45 3.37 17.12 -9.83
C ARG A 45 4.06 15.95 -9.13
N ALA A 46 5.35 16.10 -8.88
CA ALA A 46 6.12 15.09 -8.14
C ALA A 46 5.83 15.04 -6.64
N ASP A 47 5.20 16.08 -6.10
CA ASP A 47 4.87 16.24 -4.68
C ASP A 47 3.56 15.56 -4.24
N ILE A 48 2.83 14.94 -5.17
CA ILE A 48 1.65 14.14 -4.82
C ILE A 48 2.11 12.94 -3.99
N ALA A 49 1.54 12.84 -2.78
CA ALA A 49 1.89 11.84 -1.78
C ALA A 49 0.95 10.62 -1.78
N LEU A 50 -0.28 10.76 -2.31
CA LEU A 50 -1.26 9.68 -2.40
C LEU A 50 -2.35 10.03 -3.41
N VAL A 51 -2.89 9.02 -4.08
CA VAL A 51 -4.06 9.13 -4.96
C VAL A 51 -5.25 8.39 -4.35
N LEU A 52 -6.39 9.07 -4.20
CA LEU A 52 -7.70 8.45 -3.98
C LEU A 52 -8.37 8.34 -5.36
N LEU A 53 -8.67 7.12 -5.81
CA LEU A 53 -9.06 6.86 -7.19
C LEU A 53 -10.39 6.13 -7.27
N ASP A 54 -11.38 6.75 -7.89
CA ASP A 54 -12.64 6.07 -8.16
C ASP A 54 -12.45 4.96 -9.22
N MET A 55 -13.23 3.91 -9.06
CA MET A 55 -13.26 2.75 -9.95
C MET A 55 -13.86 3.12 -11.32
N ILE A 56 -14.87 3.96 -11.35
CA ILE A 56 -15.61 4.32 -12.57
C ILE A 56 -15.39 5.81 -12.84
N LEU A 57 -14.79 6.11 -13.98
CA LEU A 57 -14.56 7.46 -14.45
C LEU A 57 -15.18 7.64 -15.85
N PRO A 58 -15.51 8.85 -16.25
CA PRO A 58 -16.24 9.10 -17.50
C PRO A 58 -15.44 8.77 -18.76
N ASP A 59 -14.12 8.80 -18.68
CA ASP A 59 -13.19 8.59 -19.80
C ASP A 59 -12.48 7.25 -19.75
N THR A 60 -12.40 6.59 -18.60
CA THR A 60 -11.68 5.33 -18.42
C THR A 60 -12.09 4.60 -17.13
N TYR A 61 -11.68 3.36 -16.97
CA TYR A 61 -11.82 2.67 -15.69
C TYR A 61 -10.64 2.98 -14.76
N GLY A 62 -10.91 3.21 -13.46
CA GLY A 62 -9.88 3.49 -12.46
C GLY A 62 -8.78 2.42 -12.42
N LEU A 63 -9.10 1.15 -12.71
CA LEU A 63 -8.10 0.08 -12.82
C LEU A 63 -7.06 0.34 -13.93
N GLN A 64 -7.44 0.98 -15.03
CA GLN A 64 -6.49 1.32 -16.10
C GLN A 64 -5.58 2.46 -15.67
N VAL A 65 -6.14 3.46 -14.97
CA VAL A 65 -5.35 4.55 -14.36
C VAL A 65 -4.36 3.98 -13.34
N LEU A 66 -4.83 3.11 -12.44
CA LEU A 66 -3.99 2.42 -11.46
C LEU A 66 -2.83 1.67 -12.13
N GLN A 67 -3.12 0.88 -13.16
CA GLN A 67 -2.08 0.13 -13.89
C GLN A 67 -1.04 1.07 -14.52
N GLN A 68 -1.46 2.21 -15.03
CA GLN A 68 -0.54 3.20 -15.62
C GLN A 68 0.29 3.89 -14.54
N LEU A 69 -0.29 4.25 -13.40
CA LEU A 69 0.43 4.80 -12.25
C LEU A 69 1.47 3.80 -11.72
N GLN A 70 1.12 2.52 -11.59
CA GLN A 70 2.04 1.46 -11.16
C GLN A 70 3.24 1.24 -12.10
N ARG A 71 3.10 1.61 -13.38
CA ARG A 71 4.20 1.53 -14.37
C ARG A 71 5.10 2.77 -14.33
N THR A 72 4.51 3.95 -14.09
CA THR A 72 5.22 5.25 -14.18
C THR A 72 5.72 5.74 -12.84
N ARG A 73 4.98 5.46 -11.77
CA ARG A 73 5.29 5.87 -10.39
C ARG A 73 4.89 4.78 -9.39
N PRO A 74 5.59 3.63 -9.37
CA PRO A 74 5.26 2.48 -8.53
C PRO A 74 5.33 2.77 -7.03
N GLU A 75 6.04 3.82 -6.63
CA GLU A 75 6.17 4.29 -5.25
C GLU A 75 4.96 5.13 -4.78
N LEU A 76 4.15 5.67 -5.72
CA LEU A 76 3.00 6.52 -5.39
C LEU A 76 1.84 5.65 -4.90
N PRO A 77 1.44 5.77 -3.64
CA PRO A 77 0.36 4.98 -3.11
C PRO A 77 -1.00 5.36 -3.73
N VAL A 78 -1.78 4.33 -4.04
CA VAL A 78 -3.13 4.48 -4.60
C VAL A 78 -4.15 3.75 -3.73
N VAL A 79 -5.15 4.47 -3.26
CA VAL A 79 -6.31 3.94 -2.55
C VAL A 79 -7.52 3.98 -3.47
N MET A 80 -8.11 2.83 -3.75
CA MET A 80 -9.30 2.75 -4.60
C MET A 80 -10.56 3.13 -3.84
N LEU A 81 -11.42 3.93 -4.47
CA LEU A 81 -12.78 4.20 -4.01
C LEU A 81 -13.75 3.46 -4.94
N SER A 82 -14.73 2.71 -4.43
CA SER A 82 -15.67 2.02 -5.30
C SER A 82 -17.04 1.80 -4.69
N GLY A 83 -18.07 2.05 -5.48
CA GLY A 83 -19.46 1.68 -5.19
C GLY A 83 -19.79 0.21 -5.51
N LEU A 84 -18.92 -0.47 -6.26
CA LEU A 84 -19.07 -1.88 -6.59
C LEU A 84 -18.36 -2.69 -5.51
N GLY A 85 -19.09 -3.05 -4.46
CA GLY A 85 -18.58 -3.84 -3.33
C GLY A 85 -18.49 -5.34 -3.63
N SER A 86 -18.29 -5.76 -4.90
CA SER A 86 -18.04 -7.17 -5.15
C SER A 86 -16.64 -7.54 -4.67
N GLU A 87 -16.53 -8.65 -3.98
CA GLU A 87 -15.25 -9.21 -3.52
C GLU A 87 -14.24 -9.32 -4.69
N SER A 88 -14.77 -9.59 -5.90
CA SER A 88 -13.98 -9.69 -7.13
C SER A 88 -13.30 -8.38 -7.52
N ASP A 89 -13.97 -7.23 -7.38
CA ASP A 89 -13.44 -5.93 -7.77
C ASP A 89 -12.35 -5.46 -6.80
N VAL A 90 -12.54 -5.76 -5.51
CA VAL A 90 -11.54 -5.50 -4.46
C VAL A 90 -10.28 -6.32 -4.71
N VAL A 91 -10.43 -7.63 -4.95
CA VAL A 91 -9.31 -8.52 -5.25
C VAL A 91 -8.58 -8.04 -6.51
N LEU A 92 -9.32 -7.70 -7.57
CA LEU A 92 -8.73 -7.22 -8.82
C LEU A 92 -7.96 -5.90 -8.64
N GLY A 93 -8.52 -4.92 -7.92
CA GLY A 93 -7.84 -3.66 -7.65
C GLY A 93 -6.54 -3.87 -6.88
N LEU A 94 -6.57 -4.74 -5.87
CA LEU A 94 -5.39 -5.10 -5.10
C LEU A 94 -4.39 -5.92 -5.93
N GLU A 95 -4.84 -6.87 -6.74
CA GLU A 95 -3.98 -7.60 -7.69
C GLU A 95 -3.29 -6.67 -8.69
N MET A 96 -3.93 -5.58 -9.06
CA MET A 96 -3.38 -4.56 -9.97
C MET A 96 -2.47 -3.53 -9.30
N GLY A 97 -2.30 -3.55 -7.97
CA GLY A 97 -1.33 -2.70 -7.29
C GLY A 97 -1.89 -1.62 -6.37
N ALA A 98 -3.19 -1.59 -6.12
CA ALA A 98 -3.75 -0.71 -5.11
C ALA A 98 -3.18 -1.02 -3.72
N ASP A 99 -2.93 0.01 -2.92
CA ASP A 99 -2.40 -0.10 -1.58
C ASP A 99 -3.49 -0.29 -0.54
N ASP A 100 -4.69 0.20 -0.83
CA ASP A 100 -5.89 0.01 -0.03
C ASP A 100 -7.16 0.21 -0.88
N TYR A 101 -8.31 -0.09 -0.29
CA TYR A 101 -9.61 -0.01 -0.93
C TYR A 101 -10.66 0.50 0.05
N ILE A 102 -11.52 1.42 -0.39
CA ILE A 102 -12.61 1.99 0.41
C ILE A 102 -13.93 1.77 -0.34
N ALA A 103 -14.82 0.97 0.24
CA ALA A 103 -16.16 0.78 -0.33
C ALA A 103 -17.05 2.00 -0.08
N LYS A 104 -17.73 2.49 -1.11
CA LYS A 104 -18.82 3.47 -1.03
C LYS A 104 -20.13 2.74 -0.64
N PRO A 105 -20.95 3.26 0.27
CA PRO A 105 -20.78 4.51 1.00
C PRO A 105 -19.81 4.39 2.17
N PHE A 106 -19.00 5.41 2.41
CA PHE A 106 -18.02 5.45 3.48
C PHE A 106 -18.25 6.64 4.42
N SER A 107 -17.75 6.55 5.64
CA SER A 107 -17.67 7.70 6.54
C SER A 107 -16.37 8.48 6.31
N SER A 108 -16.40 9.79 6.52
CA SER A 108 -15.21 10.65 6.46
C SER A 108 -14.08 10.17 7.36
N ARG A 109 -14.41 9.61 8.52
CA ARG A 109 -13.44 9.04 9.48
C ARG A 109 -12.66 7.88 8.87
N VAL A 110 -13.33 7.01 8.12
CA VAL A 110 -12.69 5.86 7.47
C VAL A 110 -11.69 6.34 6.43
N VAL A 111 -12.07 7.31 5.59
CA VAL A 111 -11.17 7.86 4.57
C VAL A 111 -9.91 8.45 5.21
N VAL A 112 -10.08 9.31 6.22
CA VAL A 112 -8.97 9.96 6.91
C VAL A 112 -8.05 8.93 7.58
N ALA A 113 -8.64 7.92 8.25
CA ALA A 113 -7.86 6.87 8.91
C ALA A 113 -7.01 6.07 7.92
N ARG A 114 -7.59 5.69 6.77
CA ARG A 114 -6.89 4.93 5.72
C ARG A 114 -5.82 5.77 5.03
N VAL A 115 -6.11 7.01 4.65
CA VAL A 115 -5.13 7.94 4.09
C VAL A 115 -3.94 8.11 5.03
N LYS A 116 -4.18 8.37 6.32
CA LYS A 116 -3.11 8.48 7.32
C LYS A 116 -2.33 7.18 7.48
N ALA A 117 -2.99 6.03 7.46
CA ALA A 117 -2.33 4.73 7.57
C ALA A 117 -1.42 4.45 6.37
N VAL A 118 -1.88 4.74 5.16
CA VAL A 118 -1.09 4.58 3.93
C VAL A 118 0.09 5.55 3.91
N LEU A 119 -0.13 6.85 4.20
CA LEU A 119 0.94 7.87 4.22
C LEU A 119 1.98 7.64 5.32
N ARG A 120 1.60 7.09 6.48
CA ARG A 120 2.55 6.71 7.52
C ARG A 120 3.49 5.61 7.05
N ARG A 121 2.95 4.62 6.32
CA ARG A 121 3.73 3.51 5.75
C ARG A 121 4.66 3.96 4.62
N SER A 122 4.25 4.96 3.81
CA SER A 122 5.08 5.54 2.74
C SER A 122 6.18 6.50 3.24
N GLY A 123 6.26 6.74 4.55
CA GLY A 123 7.20 7.71 5.10
C GLY A 123 6.83 9.18 4.84
N ALA A 124 5.75 9.46 4.12
CA ALA A 124 5.31 10.84 3.83
C ALA A 124 4.80 11.60 5.07
N LEU A 125 4.49 10.89 6.17
CA LEU A 125 4.18 11.43 7.49
C LEU A 125 5.31 11.16 8.51
N ALA A 126 6.55 11.03 8.09
CA ALA A 126 7.70 10.72 8.94
C ALA A 126 8.07 11.87 9.92
N GLY A 127 7.09 12.40 10.64
CA GLY A 127 7.26 13.40 11.69
C GLY A 127 7.07 12.87 13.12
N GLU A 128 6.60 11.63 13.32
CA GLU A 128 6.25 11.12 14.66
C GLU A 128 6.87 9.76 15.04
N ALA A 129 7.79 9.22 14.25
CA ALA A 129 8.53 8.03 14.64
C ALA A 129 10.04 8.25 14.42
N SER A 130 10.65 9.05 15.29
CA SER A 130 12.10 9.08 15.48
C SER A 130 12.56 7.81 16.20
N GLY A 131 12.78 6.75 15.43
CA GLY A 131 13.53 5.57 15.82
C GLY A 131 14.66 5.38 14.82
N ALA A 132 15.90 5.38 15.31
CA ALA A 132 17.14 5.24 14.53
C ALA A 132 17.02 4.19 13.41
N GLY A 133 17.58 4.50 12.24
CA GLY A 133 17.49 3.71 11.02
C GLY A 133 17.83 2.24 11.17
N ALA A 134 16.89 1.46 11.66
CA ALA A 134 16.97 0.02 11.78
C ALA A 134 16.55 -0.59 10.45
N GLY A 135 17.48 -1.19 9.74
CA GLY A 135 17.20 -2.08 8.63
C GLY A 135 17.02 -3.51 9.13
N LEU A 136 16.19 -4.29 8.45
CA LEU A 136 16.10 -5.73 8.64
C LEU A 136 16.86 -6.43 7.51
N THR A 137 17.68 -7.42 7.86
CA THR A 137 18.37 -8.21 6.84
C THR A 137 17.99 -9.69 6.97
N PHE A 138 17.81 -10.36 5.84
CA PHE A 138 17.47 -11.78 5.77
C PHE A 138 17.97 -12.38 4.44
N ASN A 139 18.64 -13.49 4.49
CA ASN A 139 19.15 -14.22 3.31
C ASN A 139 19.83 -13.30 2.25
N GLY A 140 20.56 -12.27 2.70
CA GLY A 140 21.23 -11.29 1.84
C GLY A 140 20.31 -10.15 1.37
N TRP A 141 19.00 -10.19 1.59
CA TRP A 141 18.08 -9.09 1.40
C TRP A 141 18.23 -8.05 2.49
N ARG A 142 17.99 -6.78 2.18
CA ARG A 142 17.96 -5.68 3.15
C ARG A 142 16.66 -4.89 2.99
N LEU A 143 15.86 -4.86 4.04
CA LEU A 143 14.66 -4.05 4.16
C LEU A 143 15.00 -2.78 4.94
N ASP A 144 15.10 -1.66 4.25
CA ASP A 144 15.36 -0.34 4.85
C ASP A 144 14.05 0.22 5.41
N THR A 145 13.95 0.26 6.73
CA THR A 145 12.72 0.71 7.41
C THR A 145 12.60 2.24 7.46
N THR A 146 13.69 2.96 7.20
CA THR A 146 13.68 4.44 7.14
C THR A 146 13.18 4.92 5.78
N ARG A 147 13.63 4.25 4.69
CA ARG A 147 13.28 4.61 3.32
C ARG A 147 12.09 3.84 2.77
N CYS A 148 11.61 2.82 3.50
CA CYS A 148 10.59 1.89 3.04
C CYS A 148 10.97 1.16 1.74
N GLU A 149 12.25 0.80 1.59
CA GLU A 149 12.83 0.20 0.38
C GLU A 149 13.34 -1.21 0.66
N LEU A 150 13.21 -2.10 -0.32
CA LEU A 150 13.78 -3.43 -0.30
C LEU A 150 14.94 -3.51 -1.28
N TYR A 151 16.08 -4.05 -0.83
CA TYR A 151 17.24 -4.32 -1.67
C TYR A 151 17.51 -5.82 -1.76
N ASN A 152 17.78 -6.30 -2.96
CA ASN A 152 18.16 -7.69 -3.18
C ASN A 152 19.63 -7.94 -2.75
N PRO A 153 20.12 -9.20 -2.77
CA PRO A 153 21.51 -9.52 -2.42
C PRO A 153 22.55 -8.80 -3.29
N GLN A 154 22.18 -8.34 -4.49
CA GLN A 154 23.02 -7.57 -5.40
C GLN A 154 22.92 -6.06 -5.15
N GLN A 155 22.30 -5.64 -4.05
CA GLN A 155 22.08 -4.24 -3.66
C GLN A 155 21.25 -3.41 -4.67
N GLN A 156 20.43 -4.08 -5.48
CA GLN A 156 19.49 -3.41 -6.38
C GLN A 156 18.17 -3.19 -5.64
N ALA A 157 17.61 -2.00 -5.77
CA ALA A 157 16.29 -1.69 -5.20
C ALA A 157 15.19 -2.47 -5.94
N ILE A 158 14.34 -3.13 -5.16
CA ILE A 158 13.17 -3.85 -5.66
C ILE A 158 11.93 -3.03 -5.32
N PRO A 159 11.18 -2.54 -6.30
CA PRO A 159 10.01 -1.72 -6.06
C PRO A 159 8.92 -2.54 -5.36
N LEU A 160 8.46 -2.03 -4.23
CA LEU A 160 7.32 -2.56 -3.48
C LEU A 160 6.22 -1.53 -3.43
N THR A 161 4.97 -1.96 -3.59
CA THR A 161 3.85 -1.13 -3.17
C THR A 161 3.82 -1.03 -1.64
N GLN A 162 3.08 -0.07 -1.10
CA GLN A 162 2.99 0.11 0.35
C GLN A 162 2.39 -1.11 1.06
N GLY A 163 1.39 -1.76 0.46
CA GLY A 163 0.82 -2.99 0.99
C GLY A 163 1.83 -4.15 1.02
N GLU A 164 2.62 -4.31 -0.04
CA GLU A 164 3.69 -5.32 -0.11
C GLU A 164 4.79 -5.05 0.93
N TYR A 165 5.21 -3.78 1.06
CA TYR A 165 6.19 -3.37 2.06
C TYR A 165 5.68 -3.64 3.48
N GLY A 166 4.47 -3.18 3.81
CA GLY A 166 3.86 -3.38 5.12
C GLY A 166 3.73 -4.85 5.51
N LEU A 167 3.33 -5.70 4.55
CA LEU A 167 3.23 -7.14 4.77
C LEU A 167 4.61 -7.79 4.96
N LEU A 168 5.60 -7.42 4.16
CA LEU A 168 6.96 -7.93 4.31
C LEU A 168 7.56 -7.52 5.66
N LEU A 169 7.36 -6.27 6.07
CA LEU A 169 7.81 -5.77 7.37
C LEU A 169 7.16 -6.55 8.53
N ALA A 170 5.84 -6.74 8.48
CA ALA A 170 5.11 -7.49 9.50
C ALA A 170 5.60 -8.93 9.60
N LEU A 171 5.83 -9.59 8.46
CA LEU A 171 6.38 -10.95 8.39
C LEU A 171 7.81 -11.01 8.92
N ALA A 172 8.67 -10.08 8.54
CA ALA A 172 10.08 -10.05 8.97
C ALA A 172 10.22 -9.75 10.47
N GLN A 173 9.42 -8.84 11.02
CA GLN A 173 9.39 -8.54 12.45
C GLN A 173 8.86 -9.71 13.30
N ASN A 174 8.10 -10.62 12.70
CA ASN A 174 7.58 -11.81 13.33
C ASN A 174 8.17 -13.10 12.71
N ALA A 175 9.43 -13.05 12.32
CA ALA A 175 10.11 -14.19 11.70
C ALA A 175 9.99 -15.46 12.56
N ARG A 176 9.87 -16.61 11.89
CA ARG A 176 9.69 -17.94 12.52
C ARG A 176 8.36 -18.13 13.26
N ARG A 177 7.50 -17.11 13.35
CA ARG A 177 6.18 -17.21 13.94
C ARG A 177 5.13 -17.42 12.86
N VAL A 178 4.18 -18.31 13.12
CA VAL A 178 3.00 -18.48 12.25
C VAL A 178 2.02 -17.35 12.54
N LEU A 179 1.63 -16.64 11.50
CA LEU A 179 0.63 -15.58 11.57
C LEU A 179 -0.56 -15.98 10.72
N ASN A 180 -1.75 -15.93 11.27
CA ASN A 180 -2.98 -16.11 10.51
C ASN A 180 -3.30 -14.85 9.70
N ARG A 181 -4.31 -14.93 8.81
CA ARG A 181 -4.68 -13.80 7.94
C ARG A 181 -5.13 -12.57 8.71
N GLU A 182 -5.94 -12.76 9.75
CA GLU A 182 -6.42 -11.68 10.61
C GLU A 182 -5.26 -10.98 11.33
N GLN A 183 -4.30 -11.73 11.86
CA GLN A 183 -3.10 -11.18 12.49
C GLN A 183 -2.24 -10.39 11.49
N LEU A 184 -2.04 -10.93 10.27
CA LEU A 184 -1.33 -10.20 9.22
C LEU A 184 -2.08 -8.94 8.83
N LEU A 185 -3.39 -9.01 8.71
CA LEU A 185 -4.24 -7.86 8.42
C LEU A 185 -4.12 -6.80 9.51
N ALA A 186 -4.23 -7.19 10.78
CA ALA A 186 -4.08 -6.27 11.92
C ALA A 186 -2.69 -5.63 11.98
N LEU A 187 -1.63 -6.35 11.62
CA LEU A 187 -0.26 -5.84 11.59
C LEU A 187 0.01 -4.92 10.39
N THR A 188 -0.69 -5.13 9.28
CA THR A 188 -0.55 -4.32 8.06
C THR A 188 -1.57 -3.18 7.97
N HIS A 189 -2.75 -3.35 8.59
CA HIS A 189 -3.84 -2.39 8.61
C HIS A 189 -4.29 -2.16 10.06
N ASN A 190 -4.18 -0.92 10.56
CA ASN A 190 -4.83 -0.56 11.82
C ASN A 190 -6.34 -0.50 11.61
N GLU A 191 -7.06 -1.39 12.31
CA GLU A 191 -8.48 -1.33 12.66
C GLU A 191 -9.48 -0.91 11.56
N SER A 192 -9.90 -1.86 10.75
CA SER A 192 -11.32 -2.04 10.40
C SER A 192 -11.48 -3.37 9.66
N THR A 193 -11.89 -4.32 10.46
CA THR A 193 -12.21 -5.70 10.14
C THR A 193 -13.50 -5.75 9.33
N GLU A 194 -13.53 -6.47 8.27
CA GLU A 194 -14.59 -7.40 7.82
C GLU A 194 -14.54 -7.80 6.34
N VAL A 195 -13.72 -7.14 5.47
CA VAL A 195 -13.83 -7.36 4.02
C VAL A 195 -12.61 -8.06 3.36
N PHE A 196 -11.48 -8.31 4.07
CA PHE A 196 -10.19 -8.49 3.37
C PHE A 196 -9.33 -9.72 3.71
N ASP A 197 -9.93 -10.84 4.06
CA ASP A 197 -9.18 -12.09 4.28
C ASP A 197 -8.37 -12.51 3.02
N ARG A 198 -8.89 -12.20 1.81
CA ARG A 198 -8.22 -12.48 0.53
C ARG A 198 -7.13 -11.47 0.13
N THR A 199 -7.14 -10.27 0.70
CA THR A 199 -6.09 -9.25 0.43
C THR A 199 -4.70 -9.77 0.78
N ILE A 200 -4.57 -10.47 1.90
CA ILE A 200 -3.29 -11.02 2.35
C ILE A 200 -2.76 -12.06 1.35
N ASP A 201 -3.61 -12.92 0.83
CA ASP A 201 -3.20 -13.96 -0.12
C ASP A 201 -2.64 -13.35 -1.42
N VAL A 202 -3.26 -12.28 -1.90
CA VAL A 202 -2.82 -11.54 -3.08
C VAL A 202 -1.46 -10.88 -2.83
N LEU A 203 -1.31 -10.20 -1.70
CA LEU A 203 -0.04 -9.55 -1.33
C LEU A 203 1.09 -10.59 -1.13
N ILE A 204 0.79 -11.74 -0.51
CA ILE A 204 1.72 -12.88 -0.39
C ILE A 204 2.16 -13.37 -1.76
N MET A 205 1.21 -13.58 -2.69
CA MET A 205 1.53 -14.02 -4.05
C MET A 205 2.45 -13.03 -4.76
N ARG A 206 2.19 -11.71 -4.62
CA ARG A 206 3.00 -10.65 -5.24
C ARG A 206 4.39 -10.57 -4.63
N LEU A 207 4.49 -10.61 -3.30
CA LEU A 207 5.79 -10.65 -2.61
C LEU A 207 6.61 -11.86 -3.05
N ARG A 208 6.01 -13.05 -3.10
CA ARG A 208 6.71 -14.26 -3.56
C ARG A 208 7.29 -14.09 -4.96
N ARG A 209 6.57 -13.45 -5.87
CA ARG A 209 7.07 -13.17 -7.23
C ARG A 209 8.31 -12.26 -7.24
N LYS A 210 8.49 -11.44 -6.21
CA LYS A 210 9.59 -10.47 -6.10
C LYS A 210 10.79 -11.00 -5.31
N ILE A 211 10.56 -11.82 -4.27
CA ILE A 211 11.61 -12.22 -3.33
C ILE A 211 11.95 -13.71 -3.32
N GLU A 212 11.12 -14.56 -3.91
CA GLU A 212 11.38 -16.01 -3.99
C GLU A 212 12.05 -16.38 -5.31
N LEU A 213 13.00 -17.31 -5.26
CA LEU A 213 13.58 -17.89 -6.47
C LEU A 213 12.53 -18.65 -7.30
N ASN A 214 11.62 -19.35 -6.62
CA ASN A 214 10.49 -20.02 -7.25
C ASN A 214 9.20 -19.71 -6.43
N PRO A 215 8.32 -18.84 -6.94
CA PRO A 215 7.09 -18.47 -6.25
C PRO A 215 6.13 -19.64 -5.96
N HIS A 216 6.21 -20.72 -6.75
CA HIS A 216 5.40 -21.93 -6.57
C HIS A 216 5.96 -22.89 -5.51
N GLN A 217 7.25 -22.75 -5.18
CA GLN A 217 7.94 -23.50 -4.12
C GLN A 217 8.62 -22.52 -3.16
N PRO A 218 7.84 -21.69 -2.42
CA PRO A 218 8.38 -20.62 -1.62
C PRO A 218 9.20 -21.15 -0.44
N THR A 219 10.35 -20.55 -0.21
CA THR A 219 11.28 -20.87 0.87
C THR A 219 11.27 -19.83 1.98
N LEU A 220 11.03 -18.57 1.65
CA LEU A 220 10.98 -17.45 2.59
C LEU A 220 9.59 -17.31 3.22
N ILE A 221 8.54 -17.21 2.42
CA ILE A 221 7.17 -17.08 2.90
C ILE A 221 6.44 -18.41 2.67
N LYS A 222 6.37 -19.25 3.69
CA LYS A 222 5.70 -20.57 3.59
C LYS A 222 4.23 -20.46 4.00
N THR A 223 3.38 -21.27 3.34
CA THR A 223 1.97 -21.44 3.70
C THR A 223 1.83 -22.68 4.58
N LEU A 224 1.23 -22.51 5.73
CA LEU A 224 0.78 -23.61 6.59
C LEU A 224 -0.74 -23.73 6.45
N ARG A 225 -1.20 -24.76 5.72
CA ARG A 225 -2.62 -24.95 5.40
C ARG A 225 -3.46 -24.93 6.67
N GLY A 226 -4.53 -24.11 6.66
CA GLY A 226 -5.43 -23.96 7.81
C GLY A 226 -4.88 -23.09 8.96
N LEU A 227 -3.59 -22.71 8.97
CA LEU A 227 -2.97 -21.95 10.04
C LEU A 227 -2.54 -20.53 9.62
N GLY A 228 -2.10 -20.34 8.37
CA GLY A 228 -1.64 -19.04 7.88
C GLY A 228 -0.29 -19.10 7.19
N TYR A 229 0.55 -18.10 7.46
CA TYR A 229 1.84 -17.89 6.82
C TYR A 229 2.97 -17.78 7.85
N VAL A 230 4.16 -18.17 7.46
CA VAL A 230 5.38 -18.05 8.28
C VAL A 230 6.53 -17.54 7.42
N PHE A 231 7.26 -16.55 7.93
CA PHE A 231 8.51 -16.09 7.34
C PHE A 231 9.67 -16.98 7.87
N SER A 232 10.21 -17.80 7.00
CA SER A 232 11.16 -18.88 7.40
C SER A 232 12.62 -18.43 7.42
N ALA A 233 12.93 -17.19 7.06
CA ALA A 233 14.28 -16.66 7.11
C ALA A 233 14.66 -16.24 8.55
N ASP A 234 15.98 -16.26 8.82
CA ASP A 234 16.53 -15.60 10.00
C ASP A 234 16.67 -14.12 9.71
N VAL A 235 16.09 -13.30 10.59
CA VAL A 235 16.07 -11.84 10.45
C VAL A 235 17.01 -11.25 11.49
N THR A 236 17.93 -10.41 11.03
CA THR A 236 18.79 -9.63 11.90
C THR A 236 18.51 -8.13 11.75
N HIS A 237 18.61 -7.41 12.86
CA HIS A 237 18.51 -5.96 12.84
C HIS A 237 19.89 -5.39 12.49
N SER A 238 19.99 -4.61 11.41
CA SER A 238 21.19 -3.84 11.15
C SER A 238 21.08 -2.52 11.91
N GLU A 239 21.88 -2.36 12.96
CA GLU A 239 22.11 -1.07 13.58
C GLU A 239 22.92 -0.19 12.62
N LYS A 240 22.64 1.12 12.64
CA LYS A 240 23.41 2.10 11.90
C LYS A 240 24.87 2.02 12.40
N ALA A 241 25.79 1.75 11.49
CA ALA A 241 27.20 2.06 11.79
C ALA A 241 27.31 3.54 12.16
N ALA A 242 27.83 3.80 13.34
CA ALA A 242 28.05 5.10 13.90
C ALA A 242 28.96 5.97 13.01
#